data_0464f7a28c5059df5397bf6c43a9aa9d
#
_entry.id   0464f7a28c5059df5397bf6c43a9aa9d
#
_cell.length_a   1.000
_cell.length_b   1.000
_cell.length_c   1.000
_cell.angle_alpha   90.00
_cell.angle_beta   90.00
_cell.angle_gamma   90.00
#
_symmetry.space_group_name_H-M   'P 1'
#
loop_
_entity.id
_entity.type
_entity.pdbx_description
1 polymer ?
#
loop_
_entity_poly.entity_id
_entity_poly.type
_entity_poly.pdbx_seq_one_letter_code
_entity_poly.pdbx_strand_id
1 'polypeptide(L)'
;MRKVGFSLLIVVACAALAAGTADAQTKVGSTLGTFLRIEPGARGAALGNAGSALPGGIEAVYYNTGTLGLIESSAVLYSHADWFAGISHDYVGVAIPIKGFGNVFTSVTALNSGEIDVRTVEDPLGTGVKYTVSNVALGLGYGLRVTERFAAGLQMNYVSEKIWNTSQNTVTFNLGTIYRLNTAGTLLGFSMANVGTQAHFTGRDLNITYDQDPDAYGDNSALPAEQSTDSFPLPGLFRLGLSWPVTFSEKSRLLLLAEGLHPNDNSESMNVGAEWALRDLLTLRAGYQTLFQTDSQLGPTFGFGVQGKLGGNLYRFDYAWAGHDYLDDTHRVTMVVEF
;
A
#
# COMPACT_ATOMS: atom_id res chain seq x y z
N MET A 1 28.83 -26.20 1.56
CA MET A 1 27.94 -25.04 1.50
C MET A 1 26.43 -25.39 1.51
N ARG A 2 26.00 -26.62 1.22
CA ARG A 2 24.57 -27.03 1.23
C ARG A 2 23.93 -27.17 2.64
N LYS A 3 24.73 -27.37 3.69
CA LYS A 3 24.22 -27.58 5.07
C LYS A 3 23.86 -26.29 5.82
N VAL A 4 24.44 -25.14 5.49
CA VAL A 4 24.18 -23.85 6.16
C VAL A 4 22.81 -23.28 5.78
N GLY A 5 22.37 -23.46 4.52
CA GLY A 5 21.06 -23.00 4.08
C GLY A 5 19.87 -23.72 4.74
N PHE A 6 20.03 -25.01 4.99
CA PHE A 6 18.98 -25.83 5.63
C PHE A 6 18.81 -25.50 7.11
N SER A 7 19.92 -25.23 7.83
CA SER A 7 19.87 -24.83 9.25
C SER A 7 19.25 -23.45 9.45
N LEU A 8 19.47 -22.48 8.53
CA LEU A 8 18.86 -21.16 8.61
C LEU A 8 17.35 -21.22 8.38
N LEU A 9 16.88 -22.10 7.49
CA LEU A 9 15.46 -22.31 7.22
C LEU A 9 14.73 -22.91 8.43
N ILE A 10 15.39 -23.83 9.16
CA ILE A 10 14.83 -24.44 10.39
C ILE A 10 14.76 -23.41 11.52
N VAL A 11 15.77 -22.53 11.66
CA VAL A 11 15.77 -21.48 12.69
C VAL A 11 14.67 -20.45 12.44
N VAL A 12 14.43 -20.07 11.19
CA VAL A 12 13.33 -19.14 10.81
C VAL A 12 11.97 -19.81 11.01
N ALA A 13 11.84 -21.10 10.68
CA ALA A 13 10.61 -21.86 10.92
C ALA A 13 10.33 -22.07 12.41
N CYS A 14 11.37 -22.33 13.24
CA CYS A 14 11.21 -22.46 14.69
C CYS A 14 10.92 -21.12 15.37
N ALA A 15 11.46 -20.00 14.90
CA ALA A 15 11.13 -18.66 15.40
C ALA A 15 9.67 -18.26 15.08
N ALA A 16 9.15 -18.66 13.92
CA ALA A 16 7.76 -18.45 13.55
C ALA A 16 6.77 -19.32 14.37
N LEU A 17 7.21 -20.49 14.82
CA LEU A 17 6.40 -21.38 15.68
C LEU A 17 6.43 -21.00 17.17
N ALA A 18 7.39 -20.17 17.59
CA ALA A 18 7.52 -19.71 18.98
C ALA A 18 6.75 -18.38 19.26
N ALA A 19 6.15 -17.77 18.25
CA ALA A 19 5.22 -16.66 18.42
C ALA A 19 3.93 -17.21 19.05
N GLY A 20 3.90 -17.28 20.37
CA GLY A 20 2.68 -17.60 21.12
C GLY A 20 1.60 -16.59 20.75
N THR A 21 0.36 -17.05 20.66
CA THR A 21 -0.83 -16.23 20.51
C THR A 21 -0.95 -15.26 21.68
N ALA A 22 -0.34 -14.10 21.58
CA ALA A 22 -0.75 -12.96 22.37
C ALA A 22 -2.06 -12.50 21.73
N ASP A 23 -3.19 -12.70 22.40
CA ASP A 23 -4.45 -12.05 22.05
C ASP A 23 -4.29 -10.53 22.23
N ALA A 24 -3.61 -9.93 21.30
CA ALA A 24 -3.55 -8.49 21.19
C ALA A 24 -4.93 -8.02 20.70
N GLN A 25 -5.61 -7.26 21.54
CA GLN A 25 -6.87 -6.64 21.17
C GLN A 25 -6.67 -5.86 19.89
N THR A 26 -7.33 -6.29 18.81
CA THR A 26 -7.21 -5.63 17.50
C THR A 26 -7.77 -4.20 17.60
N LYS A 27 -7.00 -3.23 17.11
CA LYS A 27 -7.39 -1.81 17.05
C LYS A 27 -7.96 -1.47 15.67
N VAL A 28 -8.63 -2.43 15.02
CA VAL A 28 -9.23 -2.23 13.69
C VAL A 28 -10.20 -1.05 13.71
N GLY A 29 -10.08 -0.17 12.70
CA GLY A 29 -10.91 1.03 12.58
C GLY A 29 -10.48 2.21 13.46
N SER A 30 -9.31 2.16 14.12
CA SER A 30 -8.80 3.22 14.99
C SER A 30 -7.71 4.10 14.35
N THR A 31 -7.53 4.01 13.03
CA THR A 31 -6.53 4.79 12.28
C THR A 31 -7.16 5.65 11.20
N LEU A 32 -6.54 6.81 10.91
CA LEU A 32 -6.83 7.64 9.74
C LEU A 32 -5.93 7.23 8.57
N GLY A 33 -6.24 7.67 7.35
CA GLY A 33 -5.41 7.40 6.17
C GLY A 33 -5.42 5.93 5.73
N THR A 34 -6.46 5.17 6.03
CA THR A 34 -6.56 3.74 5.73
C THR A 34 -6.43 3.42 4.24
N PHE A 35 -6.76 4.37 3.34
CA PHE A 35 -6.57 4.24 1.89
C PHE A 35 -5.08 4.08 1.49
N LEU A 36 -4.15 4.49 2.35
CA LEU A 36 -2.71 4.28 2.18
C LEU A 36 -2.29 2.81 2.29
N ARG A 37 -3.19 1.92 2.70
CA ARG A 37 -2.98 0.47 2.77
C ARG A 37 -3.53 -0.27 1.54
N ILE A 38 -4.23 0.44 0.65
CA ILE A 38 -4.69 -0.14 -0.62
C ILE A 38 -3.51 -0.15 -1.58
N GLU A 39 -2.96 -1.33 -1.82
CA GLU A 39 -1.82 -1.52 -2.72
C GLU A 39 -2.23 -1.25 -4.16
N PRO A 40 -1.55 -0.32 -4.85
CA PRO A 40 -2.03 0.17 -6.14
C PRO A 40 -1.73 -0.75 -7.32
N GLY A 41 -0.56 -1.42 -7.31
CA GLY A 41 -0.06 -2.11 -8.50
C GLY A 41 -0.68 -3.49 -8.75
N ALA A 42 -1.11 -3.76 -9.98
CA ALA A 42 -1.66 -5.06 -10.36
C ALA A 42 -0.65 -6.21 -10.19
N ARG A 43 0.65 -5.98 -10.47
CA ARG A 43 1.68 -7.00 -10.27
C ARG A 43 1.76 -7.45 -8.82
N GLY A 44 1.82 -6.52 -7.87
CA GLY A 44 1.89 -6.84 -6.45
C GLY A 44 0.59 -7.45 -5.94
N ALA A 45 -0.56 -6.90 -6.34
CA ALA A 45 -1.86 -7.44 -5.98
C ALA A 45 -2.03 -8.90 -6.41
N ALA A 46 -1.64 -9.25 -7.63
CA ALA A 46 -1.68 -10.63 -8.14
C ALA A 46 -0.70 -11.59 -7.43
N LEU A 47 0.27 -11.04 -6.69
CA LEU A 47 1.27 -11.77 -5.89
C LEU A 47 0.91 -11.82 -4.41
N GLY A 48 -0.39 -11.66 -4.07
CA GLY A 48 -0.84 -11.62 -2.69
C GLY A 48 -0.32 -10.42 -1.91
N ASN A 49 0.05 -9.33 -2.59
CA ASN A 49 0.69 -8.16 -1.98
C ASN A 49 2.01 -8.45 -1.24
N ALA A 50 2.72 -9.52 -1.58
CA ALA A 50 4.04 -9.86 -1.04
C ALA A 50 5.14 -9.04 -1.75
N GLY A 51 5.18 -7.72 -1.52
CA GLY A 51 5.92 -6.77 -2.35
C GLY A 51 7.21 -6.20 -1.76
N SER A 52 7.49 -6.33 -0.48
CA SER A 52 8.64 -5.65 0.16
C SER A 52 10.02 -6.13 -0.31
N ALA A 53 10.11 -7.33 -0.89
CA ALA A 53 11.31 -7.83 -1.54
C ALA A 53 11.12 -8.04 -3.05
N LEU A 54 10.09 -7.44 -3.67
CA LEU A 54 9.78 -7.60 -5.10
C LEU A 54 10.94 -7.02 -5.95
N PRO A 55 11.58 -7.83 -6.81
CA PRO A 55 12.67 -7.36 -7.64
C PRO A 55 12.16 -6.59 -8.85
N GLY A 56 12.85 -5.50 -9.17
CA GLY A 56 12.68 -4.73 -10.39
C GLY A 56 11.33 -4.02 -10.52
N GLY A 57 11.38 -2.85 -11.14
CA GLY A 57 10.20 -2.08 -11.50
C GLY A 57 9.79 -1.03 -10.47
N ILE A 58 9.16 0.00 -10.99
CA ILE A 58 8.69 1.16 -10.24
C ILE A 58 7.55 0.79 -9.26
N GLU A 59 6.77 -0.25 -9.53
CA GLU A 59 5.68 -0.73 -8.68
C GLU A 59 6.15 -1.26 -7.31
N ALA A 60 7.39 -1.74 -7.22
CA ALA A 60 7.97 -2.22 -5.97
C ALA A 60 8.20 -1.10 -4.94
N VAL A 61 8.29 0.15 -5.40
CA VAL A 61 8.56 1.33 -4.57
C VAL A 61 7.47 1.55 -3.53
N TYR A 62 6.22 1.31 -3.87
CA TYR A 62 5.11 1.42 -2.94
C TYR A 62 5.28 0.48 -1.73
N TYR A 63 5.72 -0.76 -1.97
CA TYR A 63 5.91 -1.76 -0.92
C TYR A 63 7.18 -1.51 -0.11
N ASN A 64 8.24 -1.03 -0.78
CA ASN A 64 9.55 -0.83 -0.17
C ASN A 64 10.33 0.27 -0.91
N THR A 65 10.45 1.42 -0.30
CA THR A 65 11.18 2.56 -0.87
C THR A 65 12.67 2.27 -1.14
N GLY A 66 13.25 1.25 -0.48
CA GLY A 66 14.62 0.79 -0.75
C GLY A 66 14.83 0.29 -2.18
N THR A 67 13.75 -0.15 -2.86
CA THR A 67 13.80 -0.56 -4.27
C THR A 67 14.11 0.59 -5.22
N LEU A 68 13.88 1.86 -4.81
CA LEU A 68 14.31 3.04 -5.56
C LEU A 68 15.80 2.99 -5.89
N GLY A 69 16.64 2.55 -4.96
CA GLY A 69 18.08 2.43 -5.22
C GLY A 69 18.47 1.39 -6.29
N LEU A 70 17.51 0.57 -6.75
CA LEU A 70 17.73 -0.46 -7.77
C LEU A 70 17.16 -0.06 -9.15
N ILE A 71 16.48 1.07 -9.27
CA ILE A 71 15.92 1.55 -10.55
C ILE A 71 17.07 2.05 -11.44
N GLU A 72 17.13 1.54 -12.64
CA GLU A 72 18.22 1.83 -13.61
C GLU A 72 17.73 2.70 -14.79
N SER A 73 16.41 2.73 -15.07
CA SER A 73 15.79 3.48 -16.15
C SER A 73 14.72 4.40 -15.60
N SER A 74 14.49 5.53 -16.28
CA SER A 74 13.33 6.37 -15.95
C SER A 74 12.05 5.58 -16.24
N ALA A 75 11.09 5.67 -15.35
CA ALA A 75 9.86 4.92 -15.46
C ALA A 75 8.64 5.74 -15.02
N VAL A 76 7.52 5.50 -15.70
CA VAL A 76 6.20 6.01 -15.32
C VAL A 76 5.26 4.83 -15.14
N LEU A 77 4.50 4.85 -14.06
CA LEU A 77 3.48 3.87 -13.75
C LEU A 77 2.14 4.59 -13.57
N TYR A 78 1.09 4.04 -14.16
CA TYR A 78 -0.31 4.34 -13.86
C TYR A 78 -1.02 3.05 -13.47
N SER A 79 -1.79 3.10 -12.40
CA SER A 79 -2.64 1.99 -11.97
C SER A 79 -4.02 2.49 -11.57
N HIS A 80 -5.03 1.75 -12.01
CA HIS A 80 -6.44 1.95 -11.68
C HIS A 80 -7.00 0.68 -11.06
N ALA A 81 -7.76 0.83 -9.98
CA ALA A 81 -8.47 -0.25 -9.35
C ALA A 81 -9.94 0.11 -9.17
N ASP A 82 -10.80 -0.76 -9.69
CA ASP A 82 -12.20 -0.82 -9.29
C ASP A 82 -12.26 -1.51 -7.93
N TRP A 83 -12.59 -0.71 -6.91
CA TRP A 83 -12.75 -1.17 -5.54
C TRP A 83 -14.24 -1.46 -5.28
N PHE A 84 -14.55 -2.16 -4.20
CA PHE A 84 -15.95 -2.44 -3.86
C PHE A 84 -16.75 -1.15 -3.61
N ALA A 85 -18.08 -1.24 -3.65
CA ALA A 85 -19.05 -0.16 -3.43
C ALA A 85 -18.90 1.06 -4.38
N GLY A 86 -18.37 0.86 -5.60
CA GLY A 86 -18.18 1.93 -6.59
C GLY A 86 -17.07 2.91 -6.26
N ILE A 87 -16.19 2.56 -5.31
CA ILE A 87 -14.99 3.33 -5.00
C ILE A 87 -13.94 3.08 -6.07
N SER A 88 -13.26 4.12 -6.51
CA SER A 88 -12.09 4.02 -7.39
C SER A 88 -10.81 4.37 -6.64
N HIS A 89 -9.73 3.67 -6.99
CA HIS A 89 -8.40 3.94 -6.48
C HIS A 89 -7.41 4.08 -7.63
N ASP A 90 -6.83 5.26 -7.76
CA ASP A 90 -5.87 5.62 -8.82
C ASP A 90 -4.49 5.89 -8.23
N TYR A 91 -3.47 5.45 -8.93
CA TYR A 91 -2.09 5.68 -8.54
C TYR A 91 -1.22 6.02 -9.75
N VAL A 92 -0.42 7.06 -9.60
CA VAL A 92 0.62 7.43 -10.56
C VAL A 92 1.95 7.47 -9.84
N GLY A 93 2.98 6.88 -10.43
CA GLY A 93 4.36 6.93 -9.95
C GLY A 93 5.33 7.31 -11.07
N VAL A 94 6.31 8.12 -10.76
CA VAL A 94 7.40 8.49 -11.67
C VAL A 94 8.72 8.33 -10.94
N ALA A 95 9.64 7.56 -11.53
CA ALA A 95 10.99 7.38 -11.01
C ALA A 95 12.02 7.84 -12.03
N ILE A 96 13.03 8.57 -11.57
CA ILE A 96 14.09 9.12 -12.41
C ILE A 96 15.44 8.84 -11.76
N PRO A 97 16.29 8.00 -12.38
CA PRO A 97 17.65 7.81 -11.93
C PRO A 97 18.51 9.02 -12.30
N ILE A 98 19.22 9.57 -11.33
CA ILE A 98 20.14 10.70 -11.51
C ILE A 98 21.56 10.21 -11.27
N LYS A 99 22.36 10.18 -12.33
CA LYS A 99 23.72 9.66 -12.28
C LYS A 99 24.58 10.38 -11.22
N GLY A 100 25.18 9.61 -10.32
CA GLY A 100 26.04 10.12 -9.25
C GLY A 100 25.30 10.73 -8.04
N PHE A 101 23.95 10.80 -8.11
CA PHE A 101 23.15 11.34 -7.01
C PHE A 101 22.26 10.28 -6.35
N GLY A 102 21.65 9.40 -7.11
CA GLY A 102 20.66 8.42 -6.67
C GLY A 102 19.37 8.56 -7.48
N ASN A 103 18.28 7.98 -7.01
CA ASN A 103 17.02 7.94 -7.73
C ASN A 103 15.97 8.77 -7.01
N VAL A 104 15.28 9.63 -7.76
CA VAL A 104 14.17 10.46 -7.26
C VAL A 104 12.86 9.81 -7.70
N PHE A 105 11.87 9.91 -6.85
CA PHE A 105 10.54 9.34 -7.07
C PHE A 105 9.47 10.34 -6.66
N THR A 106 8.40 10.40 -7.43
CA THR A 106 7.17 11.11 -7.03
C THR A 106 5.97 10.24 -7.31
N SER A 107 4.94 10.37 -6.46
CA SER A 107 3.69 9.62 -6.61
C SER A 107 2.48 10.45 -6.24
N VAL A 108 1.35 10.07 -6.83
CA VAL A 108 0.02 10.53 -6.46
C VAL A 108 -0.85 9.31 -6.25
N THR A 109 -1.48 9.23 -5.09
CA THR A 109 -2.52 8.24 -4.77
C THR A 109 -3.82 8.99 -4.59
N ALA A 110 -4.89 8.54 -5.24
CA ALA A 110 -6.22 9.12 -5.10
C ALA A 110 -7.26 8.03 -4.88
N LEU A 111 -8.14 8.24 -3.90
CA LEU A 111 -9.31 7.39 -3.67
C LEU A 111 -10.55 8.28 -3.72
N ASN A 112 -11.58 7.86 -4.46
CA ASN A 112 -12.83 8.58 -4.62
C ASN A 112 -14.01 7.62 -4.42
N SER A 113 -14.94 8.02 -3.55
CA SER A 113 -16.15 7.22 -3.26
C SER A 113 -17.24 7.33 -4.32
N GLY A 114 -17.09 8.22 -5.32
CA GLY A 114 -18.24 8.64 -6.11
C GLY A 114 -19.23 9.51 -5.30
N GLU A 115 -20.40 9.75 -5.87
CA GLU A 115 -21.46 10.55 -5.22
C GLU A 115 -22.25 9.69 -4.23
N ILE A 116 -22.45 10.19 -3.02
CA ILE A 116 -23.24 9.57 -1.94
C ILE A 116 -24.42 10.48 -1.62
N ASP A 117 -25.64 9.92 -1.58
CA ASP A 117 -26.83 10.67 -1.21
C ASP A 117 -26.84 11.00 0.28
N VAL A 118 -27.12 12.27 0.60
CA VAL A 118 -27.37 12.68 1.98
C VAL A 118 -28.74 12.17 2.40
N ARG A 119 -28.79 11.39 3.46
CA ARG A 119 -30.02 10.84 4.04
C ARG A 119 -30.15 11.31 5.47
N THR A 120 -31.38 11.64 5.86
CA THR A 120 -31.76 12.06 7.23
C THR A 120 -32.83 11.14 7.77
N VAL A 121 -33.19 11.32 9.04
CA VAL A 121 -34.30 10.59 9.65
C VAL A 121 -35.62 10.99 9.00
N GLU A 122 -35.77 12.26 8.60
CA GLU A 122 -36.96 12.79 7.93
C GLU A 122 -37.00 12.35 6.45
N ASP A 123 -35.84 12.28 5.78
CA ASP A 123 -35.74 11.93 4.36
C ASP A 123 -34.82 10.68 4.16
N PRO A 124 -35.28 9.48 4.55
CA PRO A 124 -34.49 8.26 4.53
C PRO A 124 -34.14 7.76 3.11
N LEU A 125 -34.88 8.21 2.10
CA LEU A 125 -34.61 7.89 0.70
C LEU A 125 -33.63 8.86 0.03
N GLY A 126 -33.29 9.96 0.70
CA GLY A 126 -32.36 10.99 0.26
C GLY A 126 -32.98 12.38 0.21
N THR A 127 -32.21 13.38 0.61
CA THR A 127 -32.58 14.80 0.61
C THR A 127 -32.46 15.46 -0.75
N GLY A 128 -31.95 14.76 -1.76
CA GLY A 128 -31.54 15.32 -3.06
C GLY A 128 -30.18 16.01 -3.06
N VAL A 129 -29.54 16.16 -1.89
CA VAL A 129 -28.17 16.65 -1.75
C VAL A 129 -27.19 15.46 -1.84
N LYS A 130 -26.05 15.67 -2.48
CA LYS A 130 -24.99 14.67 -2.60
C LYS A 130 -23.68 15.18 -2.05
N TYR A 131 -22.84 14.27 -1.58
CA TYR A 131 -21.47 14.54 -1.16
C TYR A 131 -20.50 13.49 -1.68
N THR A 132 -19.22 13.75 -1.59
CA THR A 132 -18.14 12.81 -1.97
C THR A 132 -17.14 12.67 -0.83
N VAL A 133 -16.51 11.49 -0.74
CA VAL A 133 -15.30 11.27 0.03
C VAL A 133 -14.13 11.21 -0.94
N SER A 134 -13.11 12.02 -0.69
CA SER A 134 -11.93 12.12 -1.55
C SER A 134 -10.67 12.14 -0.70
N ASN A 135 -9.80 11.17 -0.92
CA ASN A 135 -8.54 11.03 -0.22
C ASN A 135 -7.39 11.08 -1.22
N VAL A 136 -6.39 11.90 -0.93
CA VAL A 136 -5.24 12.10 -1.81
C VAL A 136 -3.96 12.02 -0.99
N ALA A 137 -2.94 11.35 -1.55
CA ALA A 137 -1.58 11.40 -1.03
C ALA A 137 -0.59 11.79 -2.14
N LEU A 138 0.26 12.78 -1.84
CA LEU A 138 1.34 13.23 -2.71
C LEU A 138 2.66 12.79 -2.11
N GLY A 139 3.41 11.95 -2.82
CA GLY A 139 4.66 11.37 -2.37
C GLY A 139 5.89 11.96 -3.06
N LEU A 140 6.96 12.18 -2.29
CA LEU A 140 8.29 12.51 -2.79
C LEU A 140 9.29 11.54 -2.15
N GLY A 141 10.01 10.78 -2.97
CA GLY A 141 10.92 9.74 -2.53
C GLY A 141 12.34 9.94 -3.06
N TYR A 142 13.28 9.41 -2.32
CA TYR A 142 14.68 9.33 -2.69
C TYR A 142 15.24 7.98 -2.30
N GLY A 143 16.06 7.38 -3.18
CA GLY A 143 16.72 6.12 -2.92
C GLY A 143 18.09 6.01 -3.59
N LEU A 144 18.95 5.23 -2.97
CA LEU A 144 20.28 5.02 -3.50
C LEU A 144 20.76 3.58 -3.26
N ARG A 145 21.62 3.12 -4.16
CA ARG A 145 22.40 1.90 -3.99
C ARG A 145 23.65 2.23 -3.18
N VAL A 146 23.64 1.85 -1.89
CA VAL A 146 24.74 2.14 -0.96
C VAL A 146 25.95 1.24 -1.23
N THR A 147 25.68 -0.04 -1.57
CA THR A 147 26.68 -1.02 -1.99
C THR A 147 26.13 -1.88 -3.11
N GLU A 148 26.95 -2.76 -3.71
CA GLU A 148 26.51 -3.74 -4.71
C GLU A 148 25.38 -4.66 -4.23
N ARG A 149 25.22 -4.79 -2.92
CA ARG A 149 24.24 -5.69 -2.29
C ARG A 149 23.18 -4.98 -1.47
N PHE A 150 23.34 -3.69 -1.19
CA PHE A 150 22.47 -2.97 -0.27
C PHE A 150 21.99 -1.66 -0.89
N ALA A 151 20.68 -1.48 -0.90
CA ALA A 151 20.01 -0.25 -1.28
C ALA A 151 19.07 0.21 -0.18
N ALA A 152 18.89 1.52 -0.06
CA ALA A 152 18.00 2.15 0.92
C ALA A 152 17.22 3.30 0.26
N GLY A 153 16.05 3.59 0.80
CA GLY A 153 15.21 4.67 0.34
C GLY A 153 14.30 5.23 1.43
N LEU A 154 13.88 6.45 1.19
CA LEU A 154 12.97 7.22 2.03
C LEU A 154 11.92 7.86 1.13
N GLN A 155 10.68 7.96 1.61
CA GLN A 155 9.61 8.72 0.97
C GLN A 155 8.85 9.51 2.03
N MET A 156 8.51 10.74 1.72
CA MET A 156 7.59 11.59 2.47
C MET A 156 6.29 11.72 1.68
N ASN A 157 5.15 11.56 2.34
CA ASN A 157 3.86 11.77 1.73
C ASN A 157 3.10 12.87 2.48
N TYR A 158 2.52 13.80 1.75
CA TYR A 158 1.48 14.68 2.22
C TYR A 158 0.13 14.02 1.96
N VAL A 159 -0.66 13.84 3.01
CA VAL A 159 -1.94 13.10 2.99
C VAL A 159 -3.07 14.04 3.33
N SER A 160 -4.11 14.05 2.51
CA SER A 160 -5.33 14.84 2.70
C SER A 160 -6.53 13.90 2.56
N GLU A 161 -7.39 13.88 3.56
CA GLU A 161 -8.68 13.18 3.50
C GLU A 161 -9.80 14.19 3.68
N LYS A 162 -10.81 14.12 2.84
CA LYS A 162 -11.95 15.02 2.85
C LYS A 162 -13.26 14.22 2.81
N ILE A 163 -14.13 14.50 3.77
CA ILE A 163 -15.49 13.97 3.86
C ILE A 163 -16.43 15.17 3.86
N TRP A 164 -17.12 15.37 2.75
CA TRP A 164 -18.01 16.50 2.55
C TRP A 164 -17.34 17.86 2.86
N ASN A 165 -17.63 18.48 4.05
CA ASN A 165 -17.09 19.78 4.46
C ASN A 165 -16.07 19.68 5.61
N THR A 166 -15.70 18.46 6.00
CA THR A 166 -14.64 18.20 6.96
C THR A 166 -13.42 17.63 6.27
N SER A 167 -12.24 17.94 6.78
CA SER A 167 -10.99 17.43 6.24
C SER A 167 -9.95 17.26 7.32
N GLN A 168 -8.99 16.37 7.06
CA GLN A 168 -7.75 16.26 7.80
C GLN A 168 -6.55 16.30 6.84
N ASN A 169 -5.43 16.81 7.31
CA ASN A 169 -4.17 16.82 6.58
C ASN A 169 -3.03 16.37 7.50
N THR A 170 -2.14 15.56 6.97
CA THR A 170 -1.00 15.06 7.73
C THR A 170 0.19 14.72 6.83
N VAL A 171 1.33 14.42 7.44
CA VAL A 171 2.54 13.98 6.72
C VAL A 171 2.94 12.61 7.24
N THR A 172 3.30 11.71 6.31
CA THR A 172 3.83 10.38 6.61
C THR A 172 5.20 10.18 6.01
N PHE A 173 5.95 9.26 6.59
CA PHE A 173 7.24 8.82 6.10
C PHE A 173 7.25 7.32 5.89
N ASN A 174 7.85 6.90 4.77
CA ASN A 174 8.13 5.50 4.46
C ASN A 174 9.65 5.33 4.38
N LEU A 175 10.15 4.28 5.01
CA LEU A 175 11.55 3.87 5.01
C LEU A 175 11.67 2.48 4.46
N GLY A 176 12.71 2.21 3.67
CA GLY A 176 12.89 0.88 3.13
C GLY A 176 14.33 0.53 2.82
N THR A 177 14.64 -0.76 2.89
CA THR A 177 15.94 -1.29 2.51
C THR A 177 15.78 -2.61 1.76
N ILE A 178 16.71 -2.86 0.85
CA ILE A 178 16.84 -4.11 0.10
C ILE A 178 18.28 -4.63 0.26
N TYR A 179 18.38 -5.91 0.58
CA TYR A 179 19.66 -6.60 0.66
C TYR A 179 19.67 -7.83 -0.24
N ARG A 180 20.67 -7.91 -1.13
CA ARG A 180 20.91 -9.07 -2.00
C ARG A 180 21.73 -10.13 -1.25
N LEU A 181 21.07 -11.26 -0.92
CA LEU A 181 21.66 -12.33 -0.13
C LEU A 181 22.71 -13.13 -0.90
N ASN A 182 22.50 -13.34 -2.20
CA ASN A 182 23.37 -14.19 -3.03
C ASN A 182 23.44 -13.72 -4.48
N THR A 183 24.29 -14.34 -5.26
CA THR A 183 24.49 -14.08 -6.69
C THR A 183 23.32 -14.58 -7.55
N ALA A 184 22.51 -15.49 -7.05
CA ALA A 184 21.31 -15.96 -7.74
C ALA A 184 20.16 -14.92 -7.73
N GLY A 185 20.32 -13.82 -6.97
CA GLY A 185 19.37 -12.71 -6.96
C GLY A 185 18.30 -12.80 -5.86
N THR A 186 18.48 -13.65 -4.85
CA THR A 186 17.59 -13.69 -3.67
C THR A 186 17.69 -12.36 -2.92
N LEU A 187 16.55 -11.70 -2.68
CA LEU A 187 16.49 -10.42 -1.98
C LEU A 187 15.79 -10.59 -0.63
N LEU A 188 16.28 -9.86 0.35
CA LEU A 188 15.63 -9.61 1.63
C LEU A 188 15.22 -8.13 1.64
N GLY A 189 13.94 -7.87 1.84
CA GLY A 189 13.35 -6.55 1.90
C GLY A 189 12.84 -6.24 3.30
N PHE A 190 13.09 -5.02 3.74
CA PHE A 190 12.59 -4.47 4.97
C PHE A 190 11.95 -3.12 4.69
N SER A 191 10.73 -2.90 5.18
CA SER A 191 10.00 -1.66 4.96
C SER A 191 9.21 -1.27 6.20
N MET A 192 9.15 0.03 6.46
CA MET A 192 8.29 0.67 7.44
C MET A 192 7.53 1.79 6.71
N ALA A 193 6.22 1.68 6.65
CA ALA A 193 5.37 2.60 5.91
C ALA A 193 4.41 3.34 6.83
N ASN A 194 3.98 4.53 6.38
CA ASN A 194 2.97 5.37 7.02
C ASN A 194 3.31 5.80 8.45
N VAL A 195 4.59 6.00 8.75
CA VAL A 195 5.02 6.55 10.03
C VAL A 195 4.78 8.06 10.04
N GLY A 196 4.01 8.56 11.00
CA GLY A 196 3.69 9.99 11.07
C GLY A 196 3.02 10.38 12.38
N THR A 197 2.60 11.64 12.47
CA THR A 197 1.90 12.18 13.62
C THR A 197 0.42 11.80 13.58
N GLN A 198 -0.22 11.80 14.76
CA GLN A 198 -1.67 11.69 14.83
C GLN A 198 -2.33 12.89 14.13
N ALA A 199 -3.51 12.69 13.56
CA ALA A 199 -4.30 13.72 12.92
C ALA A 199 -5.75 13.66 13.39
N HIS A 200 -6.48 14.76 13.19
CA HIS A 200 -7.89 14.89 13.52
C HIS A 200 -8.62 15.63 12.40
N PHE A 201 -9.93 15.45 12.32
CA PHE A 201 -10.76 16.19 11.39
C PHE A 201 -11.12 17.57 11.92
N THR A 202 -11.12 18.54 11.01
CA THR A 202 -11.62 19.91 11.23
C THR A 202 -12.55 20.30 10.07
N GLY A 203 -13.41 21.30 10.26
CA GLY A 203 -14.22 21.80 9.16
C GLY A 203 -15.60 22.30 9.57
N ARG A 204 -16.29 22.86 8.58
CA ARG A 204 -17.56 23.58 8.79
C ARG A 204 -18.65 22.74 9.45
N ASP A 205 -18.69 21.43 9.18
CA ASP A 205 -19.74 20.55 9.72
C ASP A 205 -19.54 20.23 11.22
N LEU A 206 -18.39 20.64 11.80
CA LEU A 206 -18.11 20.56 13.22
C LEU A 206 -18.46 21.86 13.97
N ASN A 207 -18.87 22.92 13.25
CA ASN A 207 -19.33 24.15 13.88
C ASN A 207 -20.68 23.92 14.55
N ILE A 208 -20.76 24.33 15.79
CA ILE A 208 -21.98 24.26 16.62
C ILE A 208 -22.28 25.61 17.25
N THR A 209 -23.49 25.77 17.73
CA THR A 209 -23.81 26.83 18.67
C THR A 209 -23.78 26.26 20.09
N TYR A 210 -23.18 26.99 20.99
CA TYR A 210 -23.00 26.60 22.39
C TYR A 210 -23.64 27.62 23.31
N ASP A 211 -24.46 27.16 24.24
CA ASP A 211 -25.00 27.93 25.35
C ASP A 211 -24.16 27.62 26.60
N GLN A 212 -23.52 28.64 27.16
CA GLN A 212 -22.66 28.48 28.31
C GLN A 212 -23.43 28.23 29.60
N ASP A 213 -24.62 28.81 29.72
CA ASP A 213 -25.48 28.66 30.89
C ASP A 213 -26.94 28.60 30.45
N PRO A 214 -27.47 27.40 30.13
CA PRO A 214 -28.83 27.22 29.65
C PRO A 214 -29.94 27.69 30.62
N ASP A 215 -29.60 27.90 31.88
CA ASP A 215 -30.54 28.36 32.94
C ASP A 215 -30.51 29.87 33.11
N ALA A 216 -29.55 30.59 32.49
CA ALA A 216 -29.46 32.05 32.55
C ALA A 216 -30.33 32.72 31.49
N TYR A 217 -31.16 33.66 31.88
CA TYR A 217 -32.04 34.43 30.98
C TYR A 217 -31.40 35.74 30.56
N GLY A 218 -31.22 35.96 29.25
CA GLY A 218 -30.77 37.23 28.66
C GLY A 218 -29.28 37.29 28.36
N ASP A 219 -28.58 36.18 28.48
CA ASP A 219 -27.23 35.98 27.96
C ASP A 219 -27.20 35.56 26.48
N ASN A 220 -25.99 35.35 25.91
CA ASN A 220 -25.85 34.92 24.55
C ASN A 220 -25.88 33.37 24.48
N SER A 221 -27.07 32.81 24.22
CA SER A 221 -27.30 31.37 24.06
C SER A 221 -26.81 30.77 22.74
N ALA A 222 -26.16 31.54 21.86
CA ALA A 222 -25.75 31.11 20.54
C ALA A 222 -24.27 31.48 20.27
N LEU A 223 -23.37 31.16 21.21
CA LEU A 223 -21.95 31.36 21.02
C LEU A 223 -21.42 30.41 19.91
N PRO A 224 -20.67 30.90 18.91
CA PRO A 224 -20.04 30.03 17.95
C PRO A 224 -19.00 29.15 18.64
N ALA A 225 -19.07 27.85 18.43
CA ALA A 225 -18.15 26.85 18.95
C ALA A 225 -17.84 25.80 17.90
N GLU A 226 -16.79 25.01 18.10
CA GLU A 226 -16.43 23.89 17.25
C GLU A 226 -16.38 22.61 18.09
N GLN A 227 -16.99 21.56 17.59
CA GLN A 227 -16.89 20.21 18.17
C GLN A 227 -15.52 19.64 17.85
N SER A 228 -14.70 19.39 18.86
CA SER A 228 -13.39 18.76 18.68
C SER A 228 -13.54 17.27 18.38
N THR A 229 -12.83 16.79 17.37
CA THR A 229 -12.69 15.36 17.10
C THR A 229 -11.41 14.81 17.78
N ASP A 230 -11.42 13.53 18.14
CA ASP A 230 -10.23 12.87 18.66
C ASP A 230 -9.12 12.80 17.61
N SER A 231 -7.88 12.72 18.07
CA SER A 231 -6.72 12.50 17.22
C SER A 231 -6.44 11.01 17.08
N PHE A 232 -6.34 10.53 15.86
CA PHE A 232 -6.08 9.13 15.54
C PHE A 232 -4.70 8.94 14.90
N PRO A 233 -4.03 7.80 15.16
CA PRO A 233 -2.78 7.47 14.50
C PRO A 233 -2.99 7.14 13.03
N LEU A 234 -1.90 7.13 12.27
CA LEU A 234 -1.87 6.65 10.89
C LEU A 234 -1.69 5.12 10.83
N PRO A 235 -2.03 4.45 9.71
CA PRO A 235 -2.00 3.00 9.58
C PRO A 235 -0.57 2.51 9.33
N GLY A 236 0.29 2.64 10.34
CA GLY A 236 1.68 2.22 10.30
C GLY A 236 1.81 0.74 10.00
N LEU A 237 2.70 0.38 9.08
CA LEU A 237 2.90 -0.99 8.64
C LEU A 237 4.37 -1.31 8.50
N PHE A 238 4.79 -2.35 9.19
CA PHE A 238 6.09 -2.96 9.08
C PHE A 238 6.02 -4.21 8.21
N ARG A 239 6.96 -4.35 7.26
CA ARG A 239 7.04 -5.47 6.32
C ARG A 239 8.44 -6.07 6.31
N LEU A 240 8.51 -7.39 6.31
CA LEU A 240 9.73 -8.16 6.11
C LEU A 240 9.49 -9.19 5.02
N GLY A 241 10.16 -9.06 3.88
CA GLY A 241 9.94 -9.92 2.73
C GLY A 241 11.19 -10.63 2.24
N LEU A 242 10.96 -11.77 1.62
CA LEU A 242 11.96 -12.57 0.95
C LEU A 242 11.50 -12.85 -0.49
N SER A 243 12.37 -12.64 -1.46
CA SER A 243 12.16 -13.11 -2.83
C SER A 243 13.20 -14.13 -3.23
N TRP A 244 12.75 -15.20 -3.87
CA TRP A 244 13.60 -16.29 -4.30
C TRP A 244 13.39 -16.58 -5.78
N PRO A 245 14.30 -16.14 -6.67
CA PRO A 245 14.26 -16.46 -8.08
C PRO A 245 14.75 -17.90 -8.34
N VAL A 246 14.00 -18.63 -9.18
CA VAL A 246 14.33 -19.96 -9.67
C VAL A 246 14.34 -19.92 -11.19
N THR A 247 15.47 -20.19 -11.81
CA THR A 247 15.62 -20.22 -13.27
C THR A 247 15.55 -21.65 -13.78
N PHE A 248 14.53 -21.97 -14.58
CA PHE A 248 14.43 -23.28 -15.23
C PHE A 248 15.16 -23.31 -16.57
N SER A 249 15.08 -22.18 -17.30
CA SER A 249 15.80 -21.98 -18.57
C SER A 249 15.93 -20.48 -18.85
N GLU A 250 16.64 -20.12 -19.91
CA GLU A 250 16.74 -18.72 -20.38
C GLU A 250 15.36 -18.10 -20.69
N LYS A 251 14.37 -18.95 -21.01
CA LYS A 251 13.01 -18.54 -21.42
C LYS A 251 11.94 -18.74 -20.34
N SER A 252 12.30 -19.32 -19.18
CA SER A 252 11.34 -19.67 -18.15
C SER A 252 11.94 -19.44 -16.77
N ARG A 253 11.36 -18.50 -16.01
CA ARG A 253 11.79 -18.13 -14.67
C ARG A 253 10.59 -18.13 -13.73
N LEU A 254 10.80 -18.59 -12.52
CA LEU A 254 9.84 -18.53 -11.41
C LEU A 254 10.41 -17.64 -10.32
N LEU A 255 9.62 -16.72 -9.84
CA LEU A 255 9.90 -15.92 -8.65
C LEU A 255 8.94 -16.34 -7.54
N LEU A 256 9.46 -16.73 -6.39
CA LEU A 256 8.68 -17.00 -5.20
C LEU A 256 8.86 -15.85 -4.22
N LEU A 257 7.76 -15.44 -3.57
CA LEU A 257 7.72 -14.34 -2.61
C LEU A 257 7.06 -14.80 -1.32
N ALA A 258 7.58 -14.34 -0.20
CA ALA A 258 6.97 -14.48 1.10
C ALA A 258 7.21 -13.18 1.89
N GLU A 259 6.19 -12.68 2.58
CA GLU A 259 6.24 -11.43 3.33
C GLU A 259 5.47 -11.56 4.64
N GLY A 260 6.11 -11.20 5.74
CA GLY A 260 5.45 -11.02 7.04
C GLY A 260 5.08 -9.55 7.22
N LEU A 261 3.87 -9.33 7.77
CA LEU A 261 3.30 -8.01 8.03
C LEU A 261 3.03 -7.83 9.52
N HIS A 262 3.38 -6.66 10.04
CA HIS A 262 3.06 -6.24 11.40
C HIS A 262 2.45 -4.83 11.36
N PRO A 263 1.12 -4.72 11.25
CA PRO A 263 0.41 -3.45 11.30
C PRO A 263 0.25 -2.96 12.75
N ASN A 264 0.10 -1.65 12.95
CA ASN A 264 -0.14 -1.07 14.28
C ASN A 264 -1.61 -1.14 14.73
N ASP A 265 -2.52 -1.47 13.82
CA ASP A 265 -3.98 -1.46 14.02
C ASP A 265 -4.65 -2.83 13.79
N ASN A 266 -3.88 -3.87 13.51
CA ASN A 266 -4.40 -5.22 13.26
C ASN A 266 -3.40 -6.28 13.72
N SER A 267 -3.78 -7.56 13.65
CA SER A 267 -2.90 -8.70 13.93
C SER A 267 -1.88 -8.91 12.81
N GLU A 268 -0.79 -9.60 13.16
CA GLU A 268 0.23 -10.03 12.22
C GLU A 268 -0.35 -11.00 11.20
N SER A 269 0.21 -10.94 10.01
CA SER A 269 -0.18 -11.82 8.91
C SER A 269 0.99 -12.11 7.98
N MET A 270 0.77 -13.01 7.05
CA MET A 270 1.77 -13.37 6.04
C MET A 270 1.13 -13.37 4.65
N ASN A 271 1.86 -12.83 3.69
CA ASN A 271 1.52 -12.88 2.28
C ASN A 271 2.49 -13.78 1.52
N VAL A 272 1.99 -14.49 0.51
CA VAL A 272 2.82 -15.30 -0.37
C VAL A 272 2.44 -15.09 -1.83
N GLY A 273 3.42 -15.20 -2.72
CA GLY A 273 3.20 -15.02 -4.15
C GLY A 273 4.16 -15.84 -5.00
N ALA A 274 3.71 -16.14 -6.21
CA ALA A 274 4.50 -16.79 -7.25
C ALA A 274 4.28 -16.10 -8.60
N GLU A 275 5.36 -15.75 -9.30
CA GLU A 275 5.35 -15.16 -10.64
C GLU A 275 6.13 -16.07 -11.58
N TRP A 276 5.46 -16.57 -12.62
CA TRP A 276 6.09 -17.33 -13.68
C TRP A 276 6.23 -16.47 -14.93
N ALA A 277 7.46 -16.17 -15.31
CA ALA A 277 7.79 -15.38 -16.49
C ALA A 277 8.20 -16.30 -17.64
N LEU A 278 7.55 -16.10 -18.80
CA LEU A 278 7.80 -16.84 -20.04
C LEU A 278 8.32 -15.89 -21.12
N ARG A 279 9.55 -16.14 -21.60
CA ARG A 279 10.23 -15.41 -22.70
C ARG A 279 10.29 -13.88 -22.48
N ASP A 280 10.23 -13.42 -21.25
CA ASP A 280 10.13 -11.99 -20.90
C ASP A 280 9.00 -11.24 -21.63
N LEU A 281 7.99 -11.97 -22.10
CA LEU A 281 6.83 -11.44 -22.79
C LEU A 281 5.56 -11.59 -21.95
N LEU A 282 5.33 -12.78 -21.41
CA LEU A 282 4.14 -13.13 -20.64
C LEU A 282 4.53 -13.51 -19.23
N THR A 283 3.79 -13.01 -18.26
CA THR A 283 3.90 -13.44 -16.86
C THR A 283 2.55 -13.89 -16.34
N LEU A 284 2.55 -15.00 -15.59
CA LEU A 284 1.38 -15.49 -14.85
C LEU A 284 1.69 -15.38 -13.37
N ARG A 285 0.70 -14.99 -12.57
CA ARG A 285 0.86 -14.71 -11.14
C ARG A 285 -0.26 -15.34 -10.34
N ALA A 286 0.10 -15.84 -9.17
CA ALA A 286 -0.83 -16.29 -8.16
C ALA A 286 -0.29 -15.92 -6.79
N GLY A 287 -1.18 -15.61 -5.85
CA GLY A 287 -0.81 -15.25 -4.49
C GLY A 287 -1.92 -15.54 -3.49
N TYR A 288 -1.60 -15.37 -2.25
CA TYR A 288 -2.55 -15.44 -1.14
C TYR A 288 -2.19 -14.37 -0.09
N GLN A 289 -3.20 -13.64 0.32
CA GLN A 289 -3.06 -12.54 1.28
C GLN A 289 -3.44 -12.99 2.69
N THR A 290 -2.85 -12.34 3.67
CA THR A 290 -3.25 -12.41 5.10
C THR A 290 -3.38 -13.83 5.67
N LEU A 291 -2.48 -14.73 5.27
CA LEU A 291 -2.33 -16.03 5.90
C LEU A 291 -2.15 -15.86 7.42
N PHE A 292 -2.79 -16.76 8.18
CA PHE A 292 -2.76 -16.81 9.64
C PHE A 292 -3.49 -15.67 10.37
N GLN A 293 -4.06 -14.71 9.65
CA GLN A 293 -4.89 -13.67 10.25
C GLN A 293 -6.30 -14.24 10.52
N THR A 294 -6.75 -14.15 11.76
CA THR A 294 -8.11 -14.54 12.15
C THR A 294 -9.11 -13.56 11.51
N ASP A 295 -10.24 -14.08 11.02
CA ASP A 295 -11.35 -13.33 10.43
C ASP A 295 -10.92 -12.42 9.25
N SER A 296 -9.88 -12.82 8.52
CA SER A 296 -9.47 -12.11 7.31
C SER A 296 -10.52 -12.24 6.22
N GLN A 297 -10.80 -11.12 5.54
CA GLN A 297 -11.67 -11.04 4.36
C GLN A 297 -10.88 -11.18 3.06
N LEU A 298 -9.54 -11.20 3.13
CA LEU A 298 -8.63 -11.26 2.01
C LEU A 298 -8.19 -12.71 1.78
N GLY A 299 -7.96 -13.09 0.53
CA GLY A 299 -7.68 -14.46 0.18
C GLY A 299 -6.83 -14.61 -1.08
N PRO A 300 -7.24 -15.51 -2.00
CA PRO A 300 -6.49 -15.81 -3.20
C PRO A 300 -6.47 -14.63 -4.17
N THR A 301 -5.35 -14.49 -4.88
CA THR A 301 -5.16 -13.48 -5.92
C THR A 301 -4.57 -14.11 -7.16
N PHE A 302 -4.95 -13.60 -8.32
CA PHE A 302 -4.46 -14.06 -9.61
C PHE A 302 -4.20 -12.87 -10.53
N GLY A 303 -3.33 -13.06 -11.50
CA GLY A 303 -3.11 -12.05 -12.51
C GLY A 303 -2.16 -12.49 -13.62
N PHE A 304 -2.05 -11.61 -14.59
CA PHE A 304 -1.11 -11.78 -15.69
C PHE A 304 -0.49 -10.46 -16.08
N GLY A 305 0.64 -10.53 -16.77
CA GLY A 305 1.30 -9.37 -17.36
C GLY A 305 1.79 -9.67 -18.74
N VAL A 306 1.74 -8.66 -19.60
CA VAL A 306 2.33 -8.69 -20.95
C VAL A 306 3.27 -7.51 -21.07
N GLN A 307 4.47 -7.75 -21.60
CA GLN A 307 5.42 -6.69 -21.83
C GLN A 307 6.10 -6.81 -23.20
N GLY A 308 6.54 -5.67 -23.73
CA GLY A 308 7.23 -5.63 -25.00
C GLY A 308 8.05 -4.36 -25.16
N LYS A 309 9.04 -4.39 -26.05
CA LYS A 309 9.87 -3.23 -26.37
C LYS A 309 9.43 -2.61 -27.70
N LEU A 310 9.25 -1.30 -27.72
CA LEU A 310 8.92 -0.53 -28.91
C LEU A 310 9.72 0.78 -28.89
N GLY A 311 10.47 1.07 -29.92
CA GLY A 311 11.26 2.30 -30.04
C GLY A 311 12.36 2.46 -28.98
N GLY A 312 12.84 1.36 -28.38
CA GLY A 312 13.82 1.36 -27.29
C GLY A 312 13.19 1.36 -25.89
N ASN A 313 11.95 1.75 -25.75
CA ASN A 313 11.22 1.80 -24.49
C ASN A 313 10.56 0.45 -24.19
N LEU A 314 10.45 0.10 -22.90
CA LEU A 314 9.69 -1.05 -22.43
C LEU A 314 8.27 -0.62 -22.04
N TYR A 315 7.29 -1.32 -22.56
CA TYR A 315 5.87 -1.16 -22.22
C TYR A 315 5.41 -2.44 -21.52
N ARG A 316 4.75 -2.30 -20.37
CA ARG A 316 4.17 -3.42 -19.64
C ARG A 316 2.72 -3.09 -19.27
N PHE A 317 1.87 -4.06 -19.43
CA PHE A 317 0.48 -4.08 -18.99
C PHE A 317 0.26 -5.24 -18.05
N ASP A 318 -0.28 -4.97 -16.88
CA ASP A 318 -0.58 -5.96 -15.87
C ASP A 318 -2.06 -5.89 -15.47
N TYR A 319 -2.64 -7.05 -15.20
CA TYR A 319 -3.99 -7.21 -14.65
C TYR A 319 -3.94 -8.09 -13.42
N ALA A 320 -4.76 -7.74 -12.42
CA ALA A 320 -4.96 -8.54 -11.21
C ALA A 320 -6.43 -8.62 -10.84
N TRP A 321 -6.78 -9.78 -10.32
CA TRP A 321 -8.01 -10.09 -9.62
C TRP A 321 -7.67 -10.49 -8.18
N ALA A 322 -8.44 -10.00 -7.22
CA ALA A 322 -8.32 -10.39 -5.81
C ALA A 322 -9.72 -10.68 -5.25
N GLY A 323 -9.88 -11.90 -4.72
CA GLY A 323 -11.12 -12.35 -4.10
C GLY A 323 -11.25 -11.88 -2.66
N HIS A 324 -12.49 -11.65 -2.23
CA HIS A 324 -12.89 -11.29 -0.88
C HIS A 324 -14.03 -12.20 -0.42
N ASP A 325 -14.10 -12.51 0.88
CA ASP A 325 -15.10 -13.45 1.40
C ASP A 325 -16.53 -12.88 1.43
N TYR A 326 -16.69 -11.59 1.76
CA TYR A 326 -18.00 -10.95 1.94
C TYR A 326 -18.21 -9.68 1.08
N LEU A 327 -17.16 -9.22 0.42
CA LEU A 327 -17.20 -8.04 -0.46
C LEU A 327 -17.06 -8.49 -1.91
N ASP A 328 -17.40 -7.61 -2.84
CA ASP A 328 -17.16 -7.85 -4.25
C ASP A 328 -15.67 -8.00 -4.54
N ASP A 329 -15.33 -8.82 -5.54
CA ASP A 329 -13.97 -8.98 -6.01
C ASP A 329 -13.41 -7.66 -6.53
N THR A 330 -12.11 -7.45 -6.36
CA THR A 330 -11.44 -6.25 -6.86
C THR A 330 -10.62 -6.53 -8.11
N HIS A 331 -10.66 -5.58 -9.04
CA HIS A 331 -9.94 -5.65 -10.31
C HIS A 331 -8.95 -4.49 -10.40
N ARG A 332 -7.71 -4.77 -10.84
CA ARG A 332 -6.68 -3.75 -11.05
C ARG A 332 -6.05 -3.89 -12.41
N VAL A 333 -5.80 -2.76 -13.02
CA VAL A 333 -5.01 -2.63 -14.25
C VAL A 333 -3.85 -1.69 -14.01
N THR A 334 -2.68 -2.04 -14.53
CA THR A 334 -1.48 -1.22 -14.40
C THR A 334 -0.76 -1.14 -15.73
N MET A 335 -0.34 0.05 -16.08
CA MET A 335 0.55 0.33 -17.21
C MET A 335 1.87 0.88 -16.70
N VAL A 336 2.97 0.35 -17.22
CA VAL A 336 4.33 0.85 -16.94
C VAL A 336 5.03 1.13 -18.26
N VAL A 337 5.71 2.26 -18.31
CA VAL A 337 6.61 2.62 -19.42
C VAL A 337 7.98 2.93 -18.84
N GLU A 338 9.02 2.27 -19.38
CA GLU A 338 10.43 2.50 -19.01
C GLU A 338 11.18 3.02 -20.25
N PHE A 339 11.99 4.09 -20.02
CA PHE A 339 12.69 4.83 -21.08
C PHE A 339 14.20 4.62 -21.03
#